data_d36d5d3320dfa0aa813298382b14a2e6
#
_entry.id   d36d5d3320dfa0aa813298382b14a2e6
#
_cell.length_a   1.000
_cell.length_b   1.000
_cell.length_c   1.000
_cell.angle_alpha   90.00
_cell.angle_beta   90.00
_cell.angle_gamma   90.00
#
_symmetry.space_group_name_H-M   'P 1'
#
loop_
_entity.id
_entity.type
_entity.pdbx_description
1 polymer ?
#
loop_
_entity_poly.entity_id
_entity_poly.type
_entity_poly.pdbx_seq_one_letter_code
_entity_poly.pdbx_strand_id
1 'polypeptide(L)'
;MIFSRRTGLKGTLTIPGDKSISHRSIMLGSLADGITEVHGFLNGADCISSMNCFREMGVTIDHNGDTVIIHGKGLHGLQAPKETLDVGNSGTTTRLMSGILAAQNFKSRVIGDASICRRPMKRIMTPLSLMGADIVSENGNDCAPLLITGKPLHGIHYDSPVASAQVKSCILLAGLYADGETSVTEPYVSRNHTELMFDAFGVDIKTSGTTATVKPADKLYGQKIMIPGDISSAAYFIAAGLITPDSCITIKNVGINNTRDGILEVVKMMGGTITYDRLDQPGEPSADITVQTSDLKGCVIQGSLIPKLIDEIPIIAIMACFAKGQTVIKLSLIHISEPTSLPLI
;
A
#
# COMPACT_ATOMS: atom_id res chain seq x y z
N MET A 1 27.48 -19.00 -2.37
CA MET A 1 27.52 -17.56 -2.67
C MET A 1 28.75 -16.99 -1.96
N ILE A 2 29.61 -16.26 -2.65
CA ILE A 2 30.83 -15.67 -2.05
C ILE A 2 30.56 -14.17 -1.85
N PHE A 3 30.65 -13.71 -0.61
CA PHE A 3 30.54 -12.28 -0.27
C PHE A 3 31.96 -11.71 -0.11
N SER A 4 32.24 -10.60 -0.77
CA SER A 4 33.48 -9.85 -0.56
C SER A 4 33.16 -8.50 0.06
N ARG A 5 34.02 -8.05 0.99
CA ARG A 5 33.92 -6.70 1.54
C ARG A 5 34.07 -5.69 0.42
N ARG A 6 33.13 -4.75 0.35
CA ARG A 6 33.17 -3.62 -0.58
C ARG A 6 33.23 -2.32 0.20
N THR A 7 33.89 -1.33 -0.38
CA THR A 7 33.94 0.05 0.08
C THR A 7 33.61 0.96 -1.10
N GLY A 8 33.14 2.16 -0.84
CA GLY A 8 32.97 3.17 -1.89
C GLY A 8 31.79 2.85 -2.82
N LEU A 9 30.58 2.62 -2.27
CA LEU A 9 29.35 2.57 -3.09
C LEU A 9 29.10 3.94 -3.70
N LYS A 10 29.27 4.06 -5.02
CA LYS A 10 29.09 5.33 -5.75
C LYS A 10 28.27 5.12 -7.00
N GLY A 11 27.43 6.10 -7.30
CA GLY A 11 26.64 6.12 -8.52
C GLY A 11 25.16 6.41 -8.30
N THR A 12 24.42 6.22 -9.36
CA THR A 12 22.98 6.48 -9.41
C THR A 12 22.25 5.18 -9.74
N LEU A 13 21.11 4.95 -9.08
CA LEU A 13 20.26 3.80 -9.33
C LEU A 13 18.79 4.18 -9.30
N THR A 14 17.97 3.35 -9.89
CA THR A 14 16.51 3.33 -9.76
C THR A 14 16.08 2.10 -8.99
N ILE A 15 14.90 2.17 -8.40
CA ILE A 15 14.31 1.06 -7.65
C ILE A 15 12.92 0.74 -8.25
N PRO A 16 12.40 -0.47 -8.01
CA PRO A 16 11.06 -0.84 -8.45
C PRO A 16 9.99 0.11 -7.90
N GLY A 17 8.91 0.25 -8.65
CA GLY A 17 7.79 1.11 -8.29
C GLY A 17 7.10 0.71 -6.99
N ASP A 18 6.41 1.66 -6.36
CA ASP A 18 5.69 1.45 -5.10
C ASP A 18 4.58 0.40 -5.26
N LYS A 19 4.62 -0.62 -4.38
CA LYS A 19 3.67 -1.73 -4.38
C LYS A 19 2.23 -1.27 -4.10
N SER A 20 2.06 -0.38 -3.14
CA SER A 20 0.73 0.09 -2.71
C SER A 20 0.02 0.89 -3.78
N ILE A 21 0.78 1.72 -4.51
CA ILE A 21 0.27 2.51 -5.63
C ILE A 21 -0.01 1.60 -6.84
N SER A 22 0.87 0.63 -7.12
CA SER A 22 0.69 -0.35 -8.20
C SER A 22 -0.62 -1.16 -8.04
N HIS A 23 -0.93 -1.63 -6.85
CA HIS A 23 -2.21 -2.32 -6.58
C HIS A 23 -3.41 -1.42 -6.87
N ARG A 24 -3.36 -0.18 -6.37
CA ARG A 24 -4.46 0.78 -6.52
C ARG A 24 -4.65 1.25 -7.93
N SER A 25 -3.58 1.39 -8.71
CA SER A 25 -3.69 1.75 -10.13
C SER A 25 -4.45 0.70 -10.93
N ILE A 26 -4.24 -0.59 -10.65
CA ILE A 26 -5.03 -1.67 -11.25
C ILE A 26 -6.50 -1.55 -10.83
N MET A 27 -6.77 -1.41 -9.52
CA MET A 27 -8.13 -1.39 -9.00
C MET A 27 -8.92 -0.18 -9.51
N LEU A 28 -8.39 1.03 -9.32
CA LEU A 28 -9.08 2.25 -9.72
C LEU A 28 -9.15 2.42 -11.24
N GLY A 29 -8.08 2.07 -11.96
CA GLY A 29 -8.09 2.06 -13.42
C GLY A 29 -9.13 1.11 -13.99
N SER A 30 -9.37 -0.03 -13.34
CA SER A 30 -10.41 -0.99 -13.74
C SER A 30 -11.82 -0.46 -13.52
N LEU A 31 -12.02 0.36 -12.48
CA LEU A 31 -13.30 0.99 -12.11
C LEU A 31 -13.53 2.34 -12.81
N ALA A 32 -12.55 2.87 -13.51
CA ALA A 32 -12.66 4.14 -14.19
C ALA A 32 -13.39 4.01 -15.54
N ASP A 33 -13.96 5.10 -16.01
CA ASP A 33 -14.39 5.26 -17.38
C ASP A 33 -13.18 5.67 -18.23
N GLY A 34 -12.96 4.97 -19.36
CA GLY A 34 -11.86 5.25 -20.28
C GLY A 34 -10.59 4.45 -20.00
N ILE A 35 -9.45 5.00 -20.38
CA ILE A 35 -8.15 4.33 -20.32
C ILE A 35 -7.33 4.92 -19.17
N THR A 36 -6.74 4.04 -18.37
CA THR A 36 -5.70 4.43 -17.39
C THR A 36 -4.35 3.90 -17.89
N GLU A 37 -3.38 4.80 -18.04
CA GLU A 37 -2.01 4.51 -18.42
C GLU A 37 -1.10 4.60 -17.20
N VAL A 38 -0.40 3.53 -16.86
CA VAL A 38 0.44 3.42 -15.66
C VAL A 38 1.88 3.17 -16.08
N HIS A 39 2.80 3.97 -15.56
CA HIS A 39 4.25 3.82 -15.73
C HIS A 39 4.94 3.59 -14.39
N GLY A 40 6.03 2.83 -14.39
CA GLY A 40 6.74 2.47 -13.16
C GLY A 40 6.04 1.39 -12.34
N PHE A 41 5.15 0.60 -12.97
CA PHE A 41 4.40 -0.47 -12.30
C PHE A 41 5.33 -1.53 -11.71
N LEU A 42 5.05 -1.96 -10.48
CA LEU A 42 5.79 -3.04 -9.83
C LEU A 42 5.38 -4.41 -10.40
N ASN A 43 6.29 -5.07 -11.09
CA ASN A 43 6.15 -6.45 -11.57
C ASN A 43 6.33 -7.49 -10.45
N GLY A 44 5.71 -7.26 -9.30
CA GLY A 44 5.71 -8.20 -8.18
C GLY A 44 4.52 -9.17 -8.25
N ALA A 45 4.69 -10.39 -7.73
CA ALA A 45 3.64 -11.42 -7.74
C ALA A 45 2.31 -10.92 -7.17
N ASP A 46 2.36 -10.13 -6.08
CA ASP A 46 1.17 -9.55 -5.45
C ASP A 46 0.39 -8.62 -6.41
N CYS A 47 1.10 -7.75 -7.15
CA CYS A 47 0.48 -6.80 -8.08
C CYS A 47 -0.06 -7.52 -9.33
N ILE A 48 0.63 -8.56 -9.79
CA ILE A 48 0.17 -9.44 -10.88
C ILE A 48 -1.09 -10.19 -10.46
N SER A 49 -1.19 -10.66 -9.20
CA SER A 49 -2.42 -11.28 -8.70
C SER A 49 -3.61 -10.31 -8.75
N SER A 50 -3.41 -9.02 -8.37
CA SER A 50 -4.47 -8.01 -8.55
C SER A 50 -4.90 -7.89 -10.02
N MET A 51 -3.92 -7.77 -10.92
CA MET A 51 -4.18 -7.65 -12.36
C MET A 51 -4.99 -8.85 -12.88
N ASN A 52 -4.60 -10.07 -12.51
CA ASN A 52 -5.29 -11.28 -12.95
C ASN A 52 -6.72 -11.36 -12.41
N CYS A 53 -6.95 -11.00 -11.14
CA CYS A 53 -8.31 -10.94 -10.59
C CYS A 53 -9.21 -9.98 -11.38
N PHE A 54 -8.71 -8.80 -11.77
CA PHE A 54 -9.52 -7.86 -12.56
C PHE A 54 -9.70 -8.32 -14.02
N ARG A 55 -8.73 -9.02 -14.60
CA ARG A 55 -8.90 -9.69 -15.90
C ARG A 55 -10.00 -10.75 -15.87
N GLU A 56 -10.05 -11.58 -14.81
CA GLU A 56 -11.12 -12.57 -14.60
C GLU A 56 -12.50 -11.90 -14.47
N MET A 57 -12.56 -10.65 -14.01
CA MET A 57 -13.77 -9.84 -13.96
C MET A 57 -14.06 -9.04 -15.24
N GLY A 58 -13.40 -9.39 -16.37
CA GLY A 58 -13.67 -8.87 -17.69
C GLY A 58 -12.94 -7.56 -18.06
N VAL A 59 -11.97 -7.12 -17.25
CA VAL A 59 -11.17 -5.92 -17.55
C VAL A 59 -10.06 -6.29 -18.52
N THR A 60 -9.92 -5.54 -19.62
CA THR A 60 -8.78 -5.66 -20.53
C THR A 60 -7.61 -4.88 -19.97
N ILE A 61 -6.50 -5.57 -19.70
CA ILE A 61 -5.28 -4.98 -19.14
C ILE A 61 -4.09 -5.44 -19.97
N ASP A 62 -3.48 -4.50 -20.68
CA ASP A 62 -2.25 -4.72 -21.44
C ASP A 62 -1.05 -4.41 -20.53
N HIS A 63 -0.08 -5.32 -20.50
CA HIS A 63 1.07 -5.21 -19.62
C HIS A 63 2.37 -5.45 -20.38
N ASN A 64 3.24 -4.46 -20.40
CA ASN A 64 4.52 -4.50 -21.08
C ASN A 64 5.63 -3.86 -20.20
N GLY A 65 6.47 -4.71 -19.62
CA GLY A 65 7.51 -4.24 -18.70
C GLY A 65 6.90 -3.56 -17.48
N ASP A 66 7.26 -2.30 -17.24
CA ASP A 66 6.73 -1.47 -16.15
C ASP A 66 5.55 -0.56 -16.58
N THR A 67 5.07 -0.75 -17.80
CA THR A 67 3.93 0.00 -18.35
C THR A 67 2.68 -0.88 -18.39
N VAL A 68 1.58 -0.37 -17.87
CA VAL A 68 0.27 -1.05 -17.87
C VAL A 68 -0.80 -0.12 -18.44
N ILE A 69 -1.58 -0.63 -19.39
CA ILE A 69 -2.73 0.06 -19.97
C ILE A 69 -3.99 -0.67 -19.51
N ILE A 70 -4.89 0.04 -18.87
CA ILE A 70 -6.11 -0.52 -18.28
C ILE A 70 -7.30 0.09 -18.99
N HIS A 71 -8.10 -0.75 -19.66
CA HIS A 71 -9.36 -0.37 -20.28
C HIS A 71 -10.47 -0.50 -19.23
N GLY A 72 -10.74 0.58 -18.53
CA GLY A 72 -11.68 0.59 -17.43
C GLY A 72 -13.10 0.24 -17.85
N LYS A 73 -13.88 -0.29 -16.92
CA LYS A 73 -15.26 -0.77 -17.15
C LYS A 73 -16.31 0.10 -16.45
N GLY A 74 -15.88 1.15 -15.76
CA GLY A 74 -16.74 1.91 -14.86
C GLY A 74 -17.07 1.14 -13.57
N LEU A 75 -17.68 1.82 -12.62
CA LEU A 75 -17.98 1.27 -11.28
C LEU A 75 -18.83 0.00 -11.32
N HIS A 76 -19.75 -0.12 -12.26
CA HIS A 76 -20.74 -1.21 -12.37
C HIS A 76 -20.48 -2.14 -13.56
N GLY A 77 -19.35 -2.01 -14.27
CA GLY A 77 -19.06 -2.77 -15.49
C GLY A 77 -18.26 -4.04 -15.27
N LEU A 78 -17.87 -4.37 -14.03
CA LEU A 78 -17.21 -5.64 -13.73
C LEU A 78 -18.19 -6.81 -13.93
N GLN A 79 -17.66 -7.94 -14.38
CA GLN A 79 -18.43 -9.16 -14.65
C GLN A 79 -18.16 -10.19 -13.56
N ALA A 80 -19.14 -11.08 -13.34
CA ALA A 80 -18.95 -12.22 -12.46
C ALA A 80 -17.74 -13.04 -12.94
N PRO A 81 -16.77 -13.33 -12.06
CA PRO A 81 -15.62 -14.15 -12.43
C PRO A 81 -16.08 -15.56 -12.79
N LYS A 82 -15.48 -16.14 -13.84
CA LYS A 82 -15.75 -17.52 -14.25
C LYS A 82 -15.13 -18.53 -13.28
N GLU A 83 -13.99 -18.17 -12.75
CA GLU A 83 -13.21 -18.97 -11.81
C GLU A 83 -13.11 -18.27 -10.46
N THR A 84 -12.56 -18.97 -9.49
CA THR A 84 -12.23 -18.39 -8.19
C THR A 84 -11.13 -17.32 -8.36
N LEU A 85 -11.28 -16.19 -7.71
CA LEU A 85 -10.28 -15.11 -7.72
C LEU A 85 -9.10 -15.50 -6.83
N ASP A 86 -7.98 -15.86 -7.44
CA ASP A 86 -6.75 -16.24 -6.71
C ASP A 86 -5.87 -15.01 -6.50
N VAL A 87 -5.74 -14.61 -5.23
CA VAL A 87 -4.91 -13.47 -4.82
C VAL A 87 -3.47 -13.85 -4.51
N GLY A 88 -3.09 -15.12 -4.66
CA GLY A 88 -1.77 -15.63 -4.30
C GLY A 88 -1.44 -15.34 -2.83
N ASN A 89 -0.34 -14.63 -2.56
CA ASN A 89 0.04 -14.19 -1.19
C ASN A 89 -0.36 -12.74 -0.89
N SER A 90 -1.18 -12.11 -1.71
CA SER A 90 -1.45 -10.68 -1.60
C SER A 90 -2.56 -10.35 -0.60
N GLY A 91 -2.19 -9.97 0.61
CA GLY A 91 -3.13 -9.42 1.60
C GLY A 91 -3.74 -8.09 1.16
N THR A 92 -3.02 -7.30 0.36
CA THR A 92 -3.55 -6.04 -0.19
C THR A 92 -4.65 -6.31 -1.20
N THR A 93 -4.41 -7.22 -2.16
CA THR A 93 -5.45 -7.61 -3.14
C THR A 93 -6.68 -8.12 -2.42
N THR A 94 -6.51 -9.07 -1.48
CA THR A 94 -7.62 -9.67 -0.73
C THR A 94 -8.47 -8.59 -0.06
N ARG A 95 -7.85 -7.71 0.73
CA ARG A 95 -8.58 -6.75 1.55
C ARG A 95 -9.23 -5.63 0.75
N LEU A 96 -8.49 -5.01 -0.15
CA LEU A 96 -9.01 -3.88 -0.93
C LEU A 96 -10.09 -4.33 -1.91
N MET A 97 -9.84 -5.42 -2.64
CA MET A 97 -10.79 -5.95 -3.61
C MET A 97 -12.10 -6.41 -2.93
N SER A 98 -12.06 -6.90 -1.69
CA SER A 98 -13.27 -7.26 -0.94
C SER A 98 -14.24 -6.09 -0.80
N GLY A 99 -13.75 -4.85 -0.61
CA GLY A 99 -14.59 -3.65 -0.57
C GLY A 99 -15.30 -3.40 -1.91
N ILE A 100 -14.60 -3.63 -3.02
CA ILE A 100 -15.16 -3.50 -4.37
C ILE A 100 -16.19 -4.60 -4.63
N LEU A 101 -15.83 -5.86 -4.35
CA LEU A 101 -16.69 -7.03 -4.61
C LEU A 101 -17.98 -7.01 -3.79
N ALA A 102 -17.93 -6.46 -2.57
CA ALA A 102 -19.09 -6.37 -1.69
C ALA A 102 -20.27 -5.58 -2.28
N ALA A 103 -19.99 -4.67 -3.21
CA ALA A 103 -20.98 -3.82 -3.85
C ALA A 103 -21.39 -4.26 -5.28
N GLN A 104 -20.78 -5.30 -5.82
CA GLN A 104 -21.12 -5.77 -7.17
C GLN A 104 -22.44 -6.53 -7.19
N ASN A 105 -22.98 -6.81 -8.37
CA ASN A 105 -24.26 -7.53 -8.54
C ASN A 105 -24.08 -9.05 -8.75
N PHE A 106 -22.96 -9.60 -8.31
CA PHE A 106 -22.64 -11.02 -8.48
C PHE A 106 -21.98 -11.61 -7.22
N LYS A 107 -21.83 -12.94 -7.24
CA LYS A 107 -21.10 -13.69 -6.22
C LYS A 107 -19.66 -13.91 -6.66
N SER A 108 -18.73 -13.86 -5.71
CA SER A 108 -17.34 -14.16 -5.93
C SER A 108 -16.77 -15.01 -4.79
N ARG A 109 -15.76 -15.82 -5.13
CA ARG A 109 -14.98 -16.60 -4.17
C ARG A 109 -13.54 -16.17 -4.28
N VAL A 110 -12.95 -15.74 -3.17
CA VAL A 110 -11.56 -15.24 -3.10
C VAL A 110 -10.73 -16.24 -2.33
N ILE A 111 -9.68 -16.75 -2.98
CA ILE A 111 -8.71 -17.67 -2.38
C ILE A 111 -7.29 -17.09 -2.50
N GLY A 112 -6.35 -17.76 -1.84
CA GLY A 112 -4.93 -17.51 -2.01
C GLY A 112 -4.11 -18.68 -1.48
N ASP A 113 -2.81 -18.46 -1.32
CA ASP A 113 -1.90 -19.50 -0.84
C ASP A 113 -2.14 -19.84 0.65
N ALA A 114 -1.36 -20.81 1.15
CA ALA A 114 -1.45 -21.24 2.55
C ALA A 114 -1.14 -20.12 3.56
N SER A 115 -0.42 -19.07 3.16
CA SER A 115 -0.15 -17.91 4.02
C SER A 115 -1.39 -17.02 4.14
N ILE A 116 -2.04 -16.68 3.03
CA ILE A 116 -3.28 -15.89 3.02
C ILE A 116 -4.40 -16.63 3.78
N CYS A 117 -4.53 -17.93 3.59
CA CYS A 117 -5.52 -18.76 4.27
C CYS A 117 -5.33 -18.85 5.80
N ARG A 118 -4.26 -18.29 6.34
CA ARG A 118 -4.02 -18.16 7.79
C ARG A 118 -4.10 -16.73 8.31
N ARG A 119 -4.21 -15.74 7.40
CA ARG A 119 -4.28 -14.32 7.81
C ARG A 119 -5.72 -13.93 8.14
N PRO A 120 -5.99 -13.36 9.33
CA PRO A 120 -7.34 -12.93 9.70
C PRO A 120 -7.86 -11.83 8.77
N MET A 121 -9.09 -12.00 8.28
CA MET A 121 -9.81 -11.04 7.45
C MET A 121 -10.94 -10.34 8.22
N LYS A 122 -11.12 -10.67 9.50
CA LYS A 122 -12.17 -10.09 10.37
C LYS A 122 -12.12 -8.55 10.37
N ARG A 123 -10.91 -7.96 10.29
CA ARG A 123 -10.74 -6.51 10.30
C ARG A 123 -11.45 -5.79 9.14
N ILE A 124 -11.64 -6.47 8.00
CA ILE A 124 -12.41 -5.93 6.87
C ILE A 124 -13.83 -6.48 6.87
N MET A 125 -14.04 -7.72 7.29
CA MET A 125 -15.36 -8.34 7.32
C MET A 125 -16.31 -7.59 8.27
N THR A 126 -15.83 -7.18 9.45
CA THR A 126 -16.63 -6.44 10.43
C THR A 126 -17.18 -5.12 9.86
N PRO A 127 -16.36 -4.17 9.39
CA PRO A 127 -16.90 -2.92 8.84
C PRO A 127 -17.72 -3.13 7.57
N LEU A 128 -17.34 -4.05 6.68
CA LEU A 128 -18.17 -4.38 5.50
C LEU A 128 -19.54 -4.92 5.89
N SER A 129 -19.63 -5.76 6.91
CA SER A 129 -20.92 -6.25 7.43
C SER A 129 -21.78 -5.13 8.02
N LEU A 130 -21.16 -4.11 8.66
CA LEU A 130 -21.87 -2.91 9.12
C LEU A 130 -22.41 -2.08 7.95
N MET A 131 -21.75 -2.11 6.78
CA MET A 131 -22.23 -1.50 5.54
C MET A 131 -23.34 -2.34 4.86
N GLY A 132 -23.69 -3.52 5.39
CA GLY A 132 -24.69 -4.42 4.81
C GLY A 132 -24.11 -5.47 3.86
N ALA A 133 -22.78 -5.58 3.74
CA ALA A 133 -22.16 -6.58 2.88
C ALA A 133 -22.40 -8.01 3.37
N ASP A 134 -22.49 -8.94 2.42
CA ASP A 134 -22.56 -10.38 2.66
C ASP A 134 -21.21 -11.01 2.34
N ILE A 135 -20.36 -11.09 3.37
CA ILE A 135 -18.99 -11.60 3.30
C ILE A 135 -18.78 -12.62 4.41
N VAL A 136 -18.42 -13.83 4.05
CA VAL A 136 -18.19 -14.91 4.99
C VAL A 136 -16.90 -15.67 4.70
N SER A 137 -16.23 -16.13 5.76
CA SER A 137 -15.15 -17.11 5.67
C SER A 137 -15.76 -18.49 5.47
N GLU A 138 -15.39 -19.17 4.38
CA GLU A 138 -15.93 -20.49 4.01
C GLU A 138 -15.64 -21.53 5.10
N ASN A 139 -14.52 -21.42 5.79
CA ASN A 139 -14.11 -22.31 6.86
C ASN A 139 -14.55 -21.84 8.26
N GLY A 140 -15.24 -20.71 8.38
CA GLY A 140 -15.70 -20.16 9.65
C GLY A 140 -14.60 -19.68 10.60
N ASN A 141 -13.38 -19.44 10.10
CA ASN A 141 -12.19 -19.08 10.87
C ASN A 141 -11.72 -17.63 10.64
N ASP A 142 -12.58 -16.80 10.05
CA ASP A 142 -12.28 -15.41 9.68
C ASP A 142 -11.10 -15.24 8.69
N CYS A 143 -10.67 -16.31 7.99
CA CYS A 143 -9.62 -16.31 6.99
C CYS A 143 -10.16 -16.63 5.60
N ALA A 144 -9.36 -16.49 4.57
CA ALA A 144 -9.69 -17.00 3.23
C ALA A 144 -9.78 -18.54 3.25
N PRO A 145 -10.62 -19.19 2.37
CA PRO A 145 -11.41 -18.59 1.29
C PRO A 145 -12.56 -17.71 1.80
N LEU A 146 -12.80 -16.60 1.10
CA LEU A 146 -13.93 -15.72 1.36
C LEU A 146 -14.99 -15.89 0.29
N LEU A 147 -16.25 -16.01 0.72
CA LEU A 147 -17.42 -15.93 -0.15
C LEU A 147 -18.03 -14.54 0.01
N ILE A 148 -18.16 -13.81 -1.10
CA ILE A 148 -18.70 -12.46 -1.12
C ILE A 148 -19.88 -12.44 -2.08
N THR A 149 -21.08 -12.11 -1.55
CA THR A 149 -22.26 -11.85 -2.35
C THR A 149 -22.48 -10.37 -2.41
N GLY A 150 -22.30 -9.79 -3.60
CA GLY A 150 -22.49 -8.36 -3.77
C GLY A 150 -23.94 -7.93 -3.58
N LYS A 151 -24.12 -6.80 -2.94
CA LYS A 151 -25.43 -6.17 -2.65
C LYS A 151 -25.30 -4.65 -2.48
N PRO A 152 -26.43 -3.90 -2.48
CA PRO A 152 -26.44 -2.51 -2.07
C PRO A 152 -25.82 -2.32 -0.68
N LEU A 153 -24.96 -1.33 -0.55
CA LEU A 153 -24.26 -1.01 0.70
C LEU A 153 -24.80 0.31 1.30
N HIS A 154 -24.66 0.45 2.60
CA HIS A 154 -24.99 1.68 3.34
C HIS A 154 -23.72 2.43 3.71
N GLY A 155 -23.79 3.77 3.66
CA GLY A 155 -22.76 4.63 4.22
C GLY A 155 -22.65 4.48 5.73
N ILE A 156 -21.42 4.46 6.26
CA ILE A 156 -21.16 4.35 7.70
C ILE A 156 -20.07 5.32 8.15
N HIS A 157 -20.08 5.62 9.45
CA HIS A 157 -18.89 6.09 10.14
C HIS A 157 -18.26 4.94 10.91
N TYR A 158 -16.97 4.67 10.67
CA TYR A 158 -16.25 3.57 11.30
C TYR A 158 -15.04 4.07 12.08
N ASP A 159 -15.07 3.92 13.40
CA ASP A 159 -13.91 4.13 14.28
C ASP A 159 -13.03 2.88 14.26
N SER A 160 -11.92 2.96 13.54
CA SER A 160 -11.00 1.84 13.43
C SER A 160 -10.19 1.65 14.70
N PRO A 161 -10.16 0.46 15.31
CA PRO A 161 -9.40 0.23 16.55
C PRO A 161 -7.88 0.30 16.33
N VAL A 162 -7.43 0.24 15.09
CA VAL A 162 -6.01 0.28 14.70
C VAL A 162 -5.79 1.16 13.47
N ALA A 163 -4.61 1.76 13.37
CA ALA A 163 -4.20 2.45 12.14
C ALA A 163 -3.86 1.42 11.06
N SER A 164 -4.72 1.29 10.04
CA SER A 164 -4.55 0.31 8.96
C SER A 164 -5.02 0.84 7.62
N ALA A 165 -4.07 1.23 6.77
CA ALA A 165 -4.38 1.69 5.43
C ALA A 165 -5.18 0.67 4.59
N GLN A 166 -5.03 -0.63 4.83
CA GLN A 166 -5.78 -1.66 4.12
C GLN A 166 -7.26 -1.69 4.55
N VAL A 167 -7.53 -1.58 5.86
CA VAL A 167 -8.90 -1.51 6.39
C VAL A 167 -9.58 -0.23 5.91
N LYS A 168 -8.92 0.92 6.09
CA LYS A 168 -9.42 2.20 5.60
C LYS A 168 -9.71 2.16 4.10
N SER A 169 -8.76 1.71 3.28
CA SER A 169 -8.94 1.60 1.83
C SER A 169 -10.10 0.68 1.45
N CYS A 170 -10.26 -0.46 2.13
CA CYS A 170 -11.36 -1.39 1.90
C CYS A 170 -12.73 -0.71 2.10
N ILE A 171 -12.88 0.00 3.22
CA ILE A 171 -14.12 0.71 3.57
C ILE A 171 -14.39 1.86 2.59
N LEU A 172 -13.36 2.66 2.25
CA LEU A 172 -13.50 3.76 1.31
C LEU A 172 -13.85 3.27 -0.11
N LEU A 173 -13.26 2.14 -0.57
CA LEU A 173 -13.61 1.53 -1.85
C LEU A 173 -15.06 1.01 -1.87
N ALA A 174 -15.54 0.43 -0.77
CA ALA A 174 -16.95 0.05 -0.62
C ALA A 174 -17.86 1.30 -0.59
N GLY A 175 -17.38 2.39 0.03
CA GLY A 175 -18.07 3.66 0.13
C GLY A 175 -18.34 4.34 -1.22
N LEU A 176 -17.57 4.02 -2.28
CA LEU A 176 -17.86 4.50 -3.64
C LEU A 176 -19.26 4.11 -4.12
N TYR A 177 -19.80 3.01 -3.61
CA TYR A 177 -21.06 2.38 -4.03
C TYR A 177 -22.18 2.53 -3.00
N ALA A 178 -21.88 3.07 -1.82
CA ALA A 178 -22.86 3.14 -0.73
C ALA A 178 -23.99 4.12 -1.02
N ASP A 179 -25.13 4.00 -0.35
CA ASP A 179 -26.25 4.90 -0.46
C ASP A 179 -26.09 6.22 0.34
N GLY A 180 -24.90 6.46 0.91
CA GLY A 180 -24.58 7.63 1.70
C GLY A 180 -23.09 7.80 1.92
N GLU A 181 -22.72 8.88 2.58
CA GLU A 181 -21.33 9.20 2.91
C GLU A 181 -20.72 8.12 3.81
N THR A 182 -19.50 7.75 3.53
CA THR A 182 -18.72 6.76 4.31
C THR A 182 -17.46 7.40 4.87
N SER A 183 -17.21 7.25 6.17
CA SER A 183 -16.05 7.81 6.82
C SER A 183 -15.34 6.79 7.72
N VAL A 184 -14.01 6.94 7.80
CA VAL A 184 -13.15 6.11 8.67
C VAL A 184 -12.28 7.02 9.49
N THR A 185 -12.34 6.87 10.82
CA THR A 185 -11.43 7.52 11.77
C THR A 185 -10.43 6.50 12.31
N GLU A 186 -9.15 6.83 12.26
CA GLU A 186 -8.06 5.98 12.75
C GLU A 186 -7.42 6.59 14.01
N PRO A 187 -6.82 5.80 14.92
CA PRO A 187 -6.12 6.35 16.09
C PRO A 187 -4.86 7.16 15.69
N TYR A 188 -4.25 6.85 14.56
CA TYR A 188 -3.13 7.57 13.94
C TYR A 188 -3.33 7.57 12.42
N VAL A 189 -2.80 8.57 11.74
CA VAL A 189 -2.83 8.62 10.28
C VAL A 189 -2.05 7.44 9.70
N SER A 190 -2.72 6.57 8.95
CA SER A 190 -2.09 5.54 8.13
C SER A 190 -1.83 6.07 6.72
N ARG A 191 -1.21 5.24 5.85
CA ARG A 191 -0.93 5.57 4.44
C ARG A 191 -2.17 6.09 3.73
N ASN A 192 -2.02 7.18 2.96
CA ASN A 192 -3.13 7.90 2.30
C ASN A 192 -3.12 7.77 0.77
N HIS A 193 -2.49 6.73 0.23
CA HIS A 193 -2.47 6.52 -1.23
C HIS A 193 -3.87 6.40 -1.84
N THR A 194 -4.84 5.81 -1.12
CA THR A 194 -6.21 5.70 -1.61
C THR A 194 -6.86 7.08 -1.72
N GLU A 195 -6.67 7.93 -0.72
CA GLU A 195 -7.21 9.28 -0.69
C GLU A 195 -6.63 10.13 -1.82
N LEU A 196 -5.30 10.11 -2.01
CA LEU A 196 -4.64 10.84 -3.10
C LEU A 196 -5.08 10.33 -4.49
N MET A 197 -5.21 9.02 -4.64
CA MET A 197 -5.64 8.44 -5.92
C MET A 197 -7.14 8.66 -6.16
N PHE A 198 -7.98 8.65 -5.14
CA PHE A 198 -9.39 8.99 -5.27
C PHE A 198 -9.57 10.41 -5.81
N ASP A 199 -8.86 11.38 -5.22
CA ASP A 199 -8.86 12.76 -5.70
C ASP A 199 -8.43 12.84 -7.17
N ALA A 200 -7.32 12.17 -7.54
CA ALA A 200 -6.83 12.12 -8.91
C ALA A 200 -7.85 11.50 -9.89
N PHE A 201 -8.62 10.50 -9.47
CA PHE A 201 -9.65 9.85 -10.28
C PHE A 201 -11.02 10.58 -10.25
N GLY A 202 -11.11 11.73 -9.58
CA GLY A 202 -12.29 12.61 -9.53
C GLY A 202 -13.34 12.24 -8.48
N VAL A 203 -12.97 11.46 -7.46
CA VAL A 203 -13.85 11.11 -6.34
C VAL A 203 -13.86 12.22 -5.28
N ASP A 204 -15.04 12.57 -4.78
CA ASP A 204 -15.19 13.53 -3.65
C ASP A 204 -14.73 12.86 -2.34
N ILE A 205 -13.45 13.05 -2.03
CA ILE A 205 -12.79 12.56 -0.82
C ILE A 205 -12.33 13.74 0.04
N LYS A 206 -12.56 13.66 1.34
CA LYS A 206 -12.11 14.70 2.29
C LYS A 206 -11.35 14.04 3.43
N THR A 207 -10.28 14.70 3.88
CA THR A 207 -9.48 14.26 5.03
C THR A 207 -9.47 15.38 6.08
N SER A 208 -9.70 15.02 7.34
CA SER A 208 -9.61 15.93 8.48
C SER A 208 -9.01 15.20 9.67
N GLY A 209 -7.81 15.61 10.08
CA GLY A 209 -7.07 14.90 11.13
C GLY A 209 -6.81 13.45 10.75
N THR A 210 -7.36 12.52 11.51
CA THR A 210 -7.24 11.07 11.28
C THR A 210 -8.47 10.46 10.60
N THR A 211 -9.41 11.30 10.12
CA THR A 211 -10.64 10.88 9.48
C THR A 211 -10.55 11.10 7.97
N ALA A 212 -10.87 10.07 7.20
CA ALA A 212 -11.09 10.14 5.75
C ALA A 212 -12.56 9.88 5.46
N THR A 213 -13.17 10.71 4.60
CA THR A 213 -14.60 10.67 4.26
C THR A 213 -14.77 10.67 2.75
N VAL A 214 -15.49 9.68 2.21
CA VAL A 214 -15.81 9.57 0.79
C VAL A 214 -17.31 9.66 0.58
N LYS A 215 -17.71 10.34 -0.48
CA LYS A 215 -19.08 10.27 -0.98
C LYS A 215 -19.23 9.20 -2.05
N PRO A 216 -20.44 8.65 -2.24
CA PRO A 216 -20.73 7.80 -3.38
C PRO A 216 -20.29 8.47 -4.68
N ALA A 217 -19.76 7.70 -5.60
CA ALA A 217 -19.28 8.22 -6.88
C ALA A 217 -20.16 7.71 -8.03
N ASP A 218 -20.52 8.59 -8.96
CA ASP A 218 -21.20 8.19 -10.19
C ASP A 218 -20.21 7.55 -11.16
N LYS A 219 -18.98 8.06 -11.21
CA LYS A 219 -17.91 7.55 -12.08
C LYS A 219 -16.53 7.99 -11.61
N LEU A 220 -15.52 7.25 -12.02
CA LEU A 220 -14.11 7.58 -11.96
C LEU A 220 -13.61 7.86 -13.38
N TYR A 221 -12.56 8.67 -13.51
CA TYR A 221 -11.99 9.02 -14.81
C TYR A 221 -10.62 8.37 -14.99
N GLY A 222 -10.37 7.76 -16.17
CA GLY A 222 -9.08 7.21 -16.53
C GLY A 222 -7.95 8.22 -16.39
N GLN A 223 -6.80 7.80 -15.90
CA GLN A 223 -5.67 8.66 -15.54
C GLN A 223 -4.36 8.21 -16.18
N LYS A 224 -3.42 9.15 -16.29
CA LYS A 224 -2.01 8.85 -16.50
C LYS A 224 -1.29 8.88 -15.16
N ILE A 225 -0.74 7.72 -14.74
CA ILE A 225 -0.13 7.55 -13.43
C ILE A 225 1.36 7.25 -13.60
N MET A 226 2.18 8.05 -12.93
CA MET A 226 3.62 7.82 -12.79
C MET A 226 3.87 7.29 -11.37
N ILE A 227 4.18 6.00 -11.24
CA ILE A 227 4.45 5.38 -9.95
C ILE A 227 5.90 5.67 -9.55
N PRO A 228 6.14 6.34 -8.42
CA PRO A 228 7.49 6.54 -7.91
C PRO A 228 8.08 5.23 -7.37
N GLY A 229 9.39 5.20 -7.21
CA GLY A 229 10.08 4.09 -6.56
C GLY A 229 9.62 3.89 -5.11
N ASP A 230 9.52 2.64 -4.69
CA ASP A 230 9.07 2.25 -3.34
C ASP A 230 10.10 2.65 -2.28
N ILE A 231 9.71 3.50 -1.33
CA ILE A 231 10.57 3.95 -0.23
C ILE A 231 11.08 2.77 0.62
N SER A 232 10.29 1.69 0.79
CA SER A 232 10.72 0.49 1.51
C SER A 232 11.86 -0.22 0.78
N SER A 233 11.83 -0.24 -0.56
CA SER A 233 12.94 -0.74 -1.38
C SER A 233 14.15 0.21 -1.33
N ALA A 234 13.92 1.52 -1.37
CA ALA A 234 14.96 2.53 -1.24
C ALA A 234 15.69 2.45 0.11
N ALA A 235 14.98 2.13 1.18
CA ALA A 235 15.52 2.07 2.54
C ALA A 235 16.76 1.18 2.67
N TYR A 236 16.85 0.09 1.91
CA TYR A 236 18.01 -0.79 1.90
C TYR A 236 19.24 -0.11 1.28
N PHE A 237 19.06 0.66 0.21
CA PHE A 237 20.14 1.41 -0.44
C PHE A 237 20.50 2.67 0.37
N ILE A 238 19.53 3.30 1.00
CA ILE A 238 19.75 4.39 1.97
C ILE A 238 20.67 3.90 3.09
N ALA A 239 20.31 2.79 3.74
CA ALA A 239 21.12 2.18 4.79
C ALA A 239 22.52 1.80 4.29
N ALA A 240 22.63 1.14 3.12
CA ALA A 240 23.90 0.77 2.54
C ALA A 240 24.80 1.98 2.29
N GLY A 241 24.28 3.08 1.74
CA GLY A 241 25.02 4.32 1.51
C GLY A 241 25.50 5.00 2.79
N LEU A 242 24.72 4.89 3.89
CA LEU A 242 25.06 5.50 5.17
C LEU A 242 26.12 4.70 5.95
N ILE A 243 26.06 3.36 5.93
CA ILE A 243 26.92 2.51 6.76
C ILE A 243 28.20 2.04 6.05
N THR A 244 28.25 2.08 4.71
CA THR A 244 29.43 1.65 3.97
C THR A 244 30.41 2.80 3.82
N PRO A 245 31.71 2.64 4.20
CA PRO A 245 32.71 3.68 4.06
C PRO A 245 32.87 4.20 2.62
N ASP A 246 33.20 5.49 2.47
CA ASP A 246 33.47 6.16 1.19
C ASP A 246 32.34 6.07 0.16
N SER A 247 31.10 6.01 0.63
CA SER A 247 29.90 5.87 -0.20
C SER A 247 29.20 7.21 -0.44
N CYS A 248 28.67 7.35 -1.67
CA CYS A 248 27.79 8.42 -2.09
C CYS A 248 26.89 7.87 -3.20
N ILE A 249 25.62 7.61 -2.91
CA ILE A 249 24.68 7.07 -3.87
C ILE A 249 23.45 7.96 -4.01
N THR A 250 22.94 8.06 -5.24
CA THR A 250 21.69 8.74 -5.55
C THR A 250 20.66 7.74 -6.02
N ILE A 251 19.50 7.74 -5.38
CA ILE A 251 18.35 6.89 -5.72
C ILE A 251 17.31 7.80 -6.38
N LYS A 252 16.97 7.51 -7.64
CA LYS A 252 16.11 8.35 -8.45
C LYS A 252 14.63 8.07 -8.21
N ASN A 253 13.83 9.16 -8.27
CA ASN A 253 12.37 9.14 -8.27
C ASN A 253 11.78 8.27 -7.15
N VAL A 254 12.20 8.47 -5.90
CA VAL A 254 11.67 7.73 -4.73
C VAL A 254 10.44 8.42 -4.20
N GLY A 255 9.39 7.67 -3.88
CA GLY A 255 8.21 8.20 -3.19
C GLY A 255 8.55 8.76 -1.81
N ILE A 256 8.13 10.00 -1.57
CA ILE A 256 8.34 10.72 -0.29
C ILE A 256 7.01 11.17 0.32
N ASN A 257 5.98 10.36 0.17
CA ASN A 257 4.69 10.61 0.81
C ASN A 257 4.89 10.75 2.33
N ASN A 258 4.34 11.82 2.92
CA ASN A 258 4.50 12.16 4.33
C ASN A 258 3.93 11.12 5.32
N THR A 259 3.13 10.18 4.83
CA THR A 259 2.63 9.03 5.60
C THR A 259 3.54 7.80 5.50
N ARG A 260 4.65 7.90 4.74
CA ARG A 260 5.61 6.82 4.43
C ARG A 260 7.07 7.21 4.60
N ASP A 261 7.36 8.48 4.83
CA ASP A 261 8.72 9.04 4.85
C ASP A 261 9.47 8.87 6.19
N GLY A 262 8.95 8.06 7.10
CA GLY A 262 9.52 7.88 8.43
C GLY A 262 10.99 7.47 8.44
N ILE A 263 11.45 6.68 7.46
CA ILE A 263 12.89 6.33 7.34
C ILE A 263 13.76 7.56 7.13
N LEU A 264 13.30 8.56 6.36
CA LEU A 264 14.05 9.80 6.11
C LEU A 264 14.19 10.62 7.39
N GLU A 265 13.15 10.61 8.24
CA GLU A 265 13.15 11.25 9.53
C GLU A 265 14.12 10.54 10.49
N VAL A 266 14.09 9.21 10.55
CA VAL A 266 15.02 8.41 11.37
C VAL A 266 16.47 8.61 10.93
N VAL A 267 16.76 8.64 9.63
CA VAL A 267 18.11 8.92 9.14
C VAL A 267 18.62 10.27 9.66
N LYS A 268 17.79 11.31 9.62
CA LYS A 268 18.15 12.64 10.19
C LYS A 268 18.36 12.59 11.70
N MET A 269 17.48 11.88 12.44
CA MET A 269 17.62 11.70 13.89
C MET A 269 18.92 10.97 14.25
N MET A 270 19.35 10.01 13.43
CA MET A 270 20.61 9.29 13.59
C MET A 270 21.83 10.11 13.13
N GLY A 271 21.65 11.31 12.61
CA GLY A 271 22.74 12.18 12.11
C GLY A 271 23.28 11.75 10.74
N GLY A 272 22.49 11.00 9.99
CA GLY A 272 22.85 10.57 8.62
C GLY A 272 22.84 11.73 7.64
N THR A 273 23.81 11.74 6.72
CA THR A 273 23.90 12.71 5.62
C THR A 273 23.01 12.28 4.49
N ILE A 274 21.86 12.94 4.39
CA ILE A 274 20.83 12.69 3.37
C ILE A 274 20.32 14.01 2.81
N THR A 275 20.24 14.09 1.48
CA THR A 275 19.59 15.20 0.76
C THR A 275 18.58 14.63 -0.20
N TYR A 276 17.55 15.43 -0.53
CA TYR A 276 16.55 15.03 -1.52
C TYR A 276 16.06 16.25 -2.31
N ASP A 277 16.05 16.08 -3.63
CA ASP A 277 15.56 17.06 -4.58
C ASP A 277 14.16 16.64 -5.02
N ARG A 278 13.13 17.41 -4.61
CA ARG A 278 11.73 17.10 -4.95
C ARG A 278 11.53 17.21 -6.45
N LEU A 279 10.76 16.26 -7.00
CA LEU A 279 10.37 16.28 -8.40
C LEU A 279 9.01 16.97 -8.53
N ASP A 280 8.90 17.86 -9.49
CA ASP A 280 7.64 18.53 -9.84
C ASP A 280 6.88 17.66 -10.84
N GLN A 281 6.08 16.73 -10.29
CA GLN A 281 5.24 15.85 -11.08
C GLN A 281 3.86 15.67 -10.39
N PRO A 282 2.78 15.50 -11.17
CA PRO A 282 1.46 15.28 -10.60
C PRO A 282 1.36 13.92 -9.88
N GLY A 283 0.46 13.86 -8.90
CA GLY A 283 0.16 12.62 -8.15
C GLY A 283 0.98 12.48 -6.89
N GLU A 284 1.56 11.30 -6.69
CA GLU A 284 2.32 11.00 -5.47
C GLU A 284 3.64 11.79 -5.41
N PRO A 285 3.92 12.44 -4.27
CA PRO A 285 5.15 13.21 -4.12
C PRO A 285 6.38 12.31 -4.18
N SER A 286 7.40 12.74 -4.93
CA SER A 286 8.65 12.00 -5.08
C SER A 286 9.88 12.90 -5.10
N ALA A 287 11.06 12.29 -4.93
CA ALA A 287 12.33 12.98 -4.95
C ALA A 287 13.47 12.07 -5.43
N ASP A 288 14.54 12.69 -5.89
CA ASP A 288 15.85 12.07 -5.98
C ASP A 288 16.53 12.14 -4.61
N ILE A 289 16.89 11.00 -4.04
CA ILE A 289 17.49 10.92 -2.70
C ILE A 289 18.97 10.62 -2.82
N THR A 290 19.82 11.48 -2.26
CA THR A 290 21.27 11.24 -2.17
C THR A 290 21.68 11.01 -0.73
N VAL A 291 22.42 9.93 -0.49
CA VAL A 291 22.97 9.56 0.82
C VAL A 291 24.48 9.38 0.76
N GLN A 292 25.14 9.73 1.86
CA GLN A 292 26.60 9.60 2.00
C GLN A 292 26.95 8.90 3.31
N THR A 293 28.10 8.23 3.33
CA THR A 293 28.65 7.61 4.54
C THR A 293 28.57 8.55 5.72
N SER A 294 28.08 8.05 6.85
CA SER A 294 27.82 8.87 8.02
C SER A 294 28.19 8.18 9.33
N ASP A 295 28.64 8.96 10.30
CA ASP A 295 28.81 8.53 11.70
C ASP A 295 27.45 8.53 12.41
N LEU A 296 26.72 7.42 12.31
CA LEU A 296 25.38 7.31 12.88
C LEU A 296 25.39 7.29 14.42
N LYS A 297 24.36 7.86 15.02
CA LYS A 297 24.12 7.89 16.47
C LYS A 297 22.80 7.22 16.81
N GLY A 298 22.75 6.60 17.97
CA GLY A 298 21.50 6.01 18.48
C GLY A 298 20.42 7.07 18.70
N CYS A 299 19.15 6.66 18.52
CA CYS A 299 18.00 7.53 18.72
C CYS A 299 16.81 6.75 19.27
N VAL A 300 15.73 7.47 19.66
CA VAL A 300 14.49 6.87 20.16
C VAL A 300 13.41 7.02 19.11
N ILE A 301 12.86 5.88 18.66
CA ILE A 301 11.79 5.79 17.65
C ILE A 301 10.52 5.33 18.35
N GLN A 302 9.47 6.16 18.34
CA GLN A 302 8.24 5.87 19.07
C GLN A 302 7.05 6.70 18.56
N GLY A 303 5.84 6.38 19.02
CA GLY A 303 4.63 7.17 18.80
C GLY A 303 4.19 7.22 17.34
N SER A 304 3.82 8.41 16.87
CA SER A 304 3.29 8.64 15.52
C SER A 304 4.27 8.37 14.38
N LEU A 305 5.56 8.22 14.68
CA LEU A 305 6.58 7.87 13.68
C LEU A 305 6.46 6.40 13.26
N ILE A 306 6.06 5.51 14.16
CA ILE A 306 6.01 4.06 13.91
C ILE A 306 5.11 3.71 12.69
N PRO A 307 3.87 4.19 12.55
CA PRO A 307 3.04 3.87 11.40
C PRO A 307 3.66 4.28 10.04
N LYS A 308 4.52 5.31 10.03
CA LYS A 308 5.18 5.82 8.81
C LYS A 308 6.35 4.95 8.34
N LEU A 309 6.86 4.04 9.18
CA LEU A 309 8.09 3.29 8.94
C LEU A 309 8.02 1.83 9.41
N ILE A 310 6.83 1.31 9.62
CA ILE A 310 6.65 -0.05 10.18
C ILE A 310 7.37 -1.12 9.34
N ASP A 311 7.38 -0.96 8.02
CA ASP A 311 8.03 -1.89 7.09
C ASP A 311 9.56 -1.71 7.08
N GLU A 312 10.07 -0.55 7.50
CA GLU A 312 11.50 -0.21 7.51
C GLU A 312 12.19 -0.53 8.84
N ILE A 313 11.45 -0.97 9.88
CA ILE A 313 12.02 -1.33 11.18
C ILE A 313 13.18 -2.33 11.07
N PRO A 314 13.11 -3.39 10.25
CA PRO A 314 14.23 -4.33 10.12
C PRO A 314 15.51 -3.69 9.61
N ILE A 315 15.42 -2.82 8.59
CA ILE A 315 16.63 -2.14 8.07
C ILE A 315 17.14 -1.05 9.02
N ILE A 316 16.24 -0.41 9.77
CA ILE A 316 16.63 0.55 10.82
C ILE A 316 17.39 -0.18 11.95
N ALA A 317 16.98 -1.39 12.31
CA ALA A 317 17.72 -2.21 13.29
C ALA A 317 19.14 -2.53 12.80
N ILE A 318 19.32 -2.79 11.50
CA ILE A 318 20.65 -2.95 10.90
C ILE A 318 21.46 -1.65 11.02
N MET A 319 20.89 -0.50 10.66
CA MET A 319 21.56 0.81 10.82
C MET A 319 21.97 1.06 12.27
N ALA A 320 21.12 0.68 13.23
CA ALA A 320 21.40 0.81 14.66
C ALA A 320 22.64 0.01 15.12
N CYS A 321 22.95 -1.13 14.47
CA CYS A 321 24.16 -1.90 14.77
C CYS A 321 25.45 -1.16 14.38
N PHE A 322 25.37 -0.16 13.51
CA PHE A 322 26.51 0.67 13.08
C PHE A 322 26.52 2.05 13.78
N ALA A 323 25.49 2.35 14.58
CA ALA A 323 25.37 3.62 15.27
C ALA A 323 26.12 3.64 16.61
N LYS A 324 26.68 4.80 16.96
CA LYS A 324 27.26 5.04 18.29
C LYS A 324 26.15 5.28 19.31
N GLY A 325 26.16 4.58 20.44
CA GLY A 325 25.15 4.70 21.49
C GLY A 325 23.99 3.72 21.33
N GLN A 326 22.87 4.00 21.96
CA GLN A 326 21.71 3.10 22.00
C GLN A 326 20.59 3.60 21.09
N THR A 327 20.04 2.71 20.26
CA THR A 327 18.78 2.94 19.55
C THR A 327 17.66 2.18 20.25
N VAL A 328 16.54 2.86 20.50
CA VAL A 328 15.37 2.27 21.15
C VAL A 328 14.17 2.40 20.24
N ILE A 329 13.55 1.28 19.89
CA ILE A 329 12.30 1.24 19.10
C ILE A 329 11.18 0.80 20.03
N LYS A 330 10.21 1.70 20.30
CA LYS A 330 9.07 1.43 21.18
C LYS A 330 7.84 1.13 20.34
N LEU A 331 7.55 -0.16 20.18
CA LEU A 331 6.32 -0.64 19.56
C LEU A 331 5.24 -0.82 20.64
N SER A 332 4.07 -0.23 20.45
CA SER A 332 2.88 -0.54 21.24
C SER A 332 2.03 -1.58 20.51
N LEU A 333 1.15 -2.27 21.23
CA LEU A 333 0.19 -3.23 20.65
C LEU A 333 -0.69 -2.61 19.56
N ILE A 334 -0.91 -1.29 19.61
CA ILE A 334 -1.66 -0.53 18.59
C ILE A 334 -0.91 -0.50 17.24
N HIS A 335 0.43 -0.58 17.27
CA HIS A 335 1.27 -0.55 16.07
C HIS A 335 1.49 -1.93 15.44
N ILE A 336 1.20 -3.01 16.17
CA ILE A 336 1.35 -4.39 15.70
C ILE A 336 0.08 -4.76 14.94
N SER A 337 0.05 -4.41 13.66
CA SER A 337 -1.13 -4.67 12.81
C SER A 337 -1.30 -6.15 12.44
N GLU A 338 -0.22 -6.92 12.35
CA GLU A 338 -0.19 -8.39 12.18
C GLU A 338 1.19 -8.89 12.60
N PRO A 339 1.28 -10.08 13.23
CA PRO A 339 2.57 -10.74 13.31
C PRO A 339 3.00 -11.07 11.88
N THR A 340 3.94 -10.30 11.34
CA THR A 340 4.73 -10.78 10.23
C THR A 340 5.44 -12.02 10.76
N SER A 341 4.99 -13.20 10.34
CA SER A 341 5.68 -14.45 10.60
C SER A 341 6.96 -14.50 9.77
N LEU A 342 7.94 -13.67 10.15
CA LEU A 342 9.31 -13.97 9.88
C LEU A 342 9.73 -14.93 10.99
N PRO A 343 10.08 -16.19 10.69
CA PRO A 343 10.75 -17.02 11.65
C PRO A 343 12.02 -16.26 12.03
N LEU A 344 12.17 -15.96 13.32
CA LEU A 344 13.45 -15.57 13.89
C LEU A 344 14.43 -16.71 13.57
N ILE A 345 15.41 -16.43 12.71
CA ILE A 345 16.58 -17.28 12.51
C ILE A 345 17.51 -17.02 13.68
#